data_9c0f806d1279ed83627ae6473317a660
#
_entry.id   9c0f806d1279ed83627ae6473317a660
#
_cell.length_a   1.000
_cell.length_b   1.000
_cell.length_c   1.000
_cell.angle_alpha   90.00
_cell.angle_beta   90.00
_cell.angle_gamma   90.00
#
_symmetry.space_group_name_H-M   'P 1'
#
loop_
_entity.id
_entity.type
_entity.pdbx_description
1 polymer ?
#
loop_
_entity_poly.entity_id
_entity_poly.type
_entity_poly.pdbx_seq_one_letter_code
_entity_poly.pdbx_strand_id
1 'polypeptide(L)'
;GQLFEDEINRLTQGQDERLLDFSQLRQLTRTFLALYQTHARKPFPQDAREQLCGAIEAVFASWNADKAVQYRRIHQIDPDMGTAVVLQRMVFGNTGGHSGAGVGFTRDPSTGESRLWVDFLANAQGEDVVSGRRNAHGHATLAAVAPDAWKQLQASAQALELHFKDMQDFEFTVQDGVLHLLQTRDGKRTPLAAVRIALDLLDDGLIDSTEALQRTQNYLEDELGTVRMVTGDDPDSAPAPLALAN
;
A
#
# COMPACT_ATOMS: atom_id res chain seq x y z
N GLY A 1 -18.28 6.48 6.81
CA GLY A 1 -18.10 5.84 5.51
C GLY A 1 -19.43 5.69 4.83
N GLN A 2 -20.27 4.82 5.31
CA GLN A 2 -21.50 4.36 4.62
C GLN A 2 -22.42 5.46 4.08
N LEU A 3 -22.64 6.54 4.84
CA LEU A 3 -23.49 7.67 4.41
C LEU A 3 -22.99 8.39 3.15
N PHE A 4 -21.68 8.52 2.98
CA PHE A 4 -21.09 9.13 1.79
C PHE A 4 -21.13 8.17 0.61
N GLU A 5 -20.88 6.89 0.84
CA GLU A 5 -20.97 5.82 -0.17
C GLU A 5 -22.40 5.68 -0.71
N ASP A 6 -23.43 5.74 0.17
CA ASP A 6 -24.82 5.71 -0.23
C ASP A 6 -25.18 6.88 -1.17
N GLU A 7 -24.64 8.08 -0.93
CA GLU A 7 -24.86 9.23 -1.81
C GLU A 7 -24.10 9.12 -3.14
N ILE A 8 -22.89 8.59 -3.14
CA ILE A 8 -22.18 8.26 -4.37
C ILE A 8 -23.00 7.28 -5.20
N ASN A 9 -23.40 6.16 -4.60
CA ASN A 9 -24.19 5.12 -5.27
C ASN A 9 -25.54 5.67 -5.81
N ARG A 10 -26.19 6.54 -5.05
CA ARG A 10 -27.44 7.20 -5.48
C ARG A 10 -27.21 8.08 -6.72
N LEU A 11 -26.10 8.83 -6.76
CA LEU A 11 -25.80 9.75 -7.85
C LEU A 11 -25.30 9.02 -9.10
N THR A 12 -24.49 7.98 -8.91
CA THR A 12 -23.91 7.17 -9.99
C THR A 12 -24.87 6.11 -10.53
N GLN A 13 -25.95 5.81 -9.79
CA GLN A 13 -26.86 4.70 -10.09
C GLN A 13 -26.12 3.35 -10.20
N GLY A 14 -25.06 3.17 -9.39
CA GLY A 14 -24.22 1.98 -9.41
C GLY A 14 -23.18 1.93 -10.53
N GLN A 15 -23.03 3.00 -11.30
CA GLN A 15 -21.96 3.14 -12.27
C GLN A 15 -20.66 3.63 -11.59
N ASP A 16 -19.56 3.62 -12.33
CA ASP A 16 -18.27 4.10 -11.86
C ASP A 16 -18.34 5.61 -11.52
N GLU A 17 -17.94 5.99 -10.31
CA GLU A 17 -17.94 7.37 -9.83
C GLU A 17 -17.06 8.31 -10.67
N ARG A 18 -16.09 7.77 -11.41
CA ARG A 18 -15.21 8.52 -12.33
C ARG A 18 -15.93 9.02 -13.58
N LEU A 19 -17.13 8.51 -13.84
CA LEU A 19 -17.98 8.96 -14.95
C LEU A 19 -18.84 10.18 -14.57
N LEU A 20 -18.79 10.63 -13.30
CA LEU A 20 -19.50 11.82 -12.86
C LEU A 20 -18.96 13.06 -13.56
N ASP A 21 -19.87 13.85 -14.12
CA ASP A 21 -19.53 15.14 -14.69
C ASP A 21 -19.29 16.22 -13.61
N PHE A 22 -18.81 17.37 -14.05
CA PHE A 22 -18.50 18.49 -13.15
C PHE A 22 -19.72 18.95 -12.32
N SER A 23 -20.91 18.94 -12.90
CA SER A 23 -22.15 19.34 -12.22
C SER A 23 -22.52 18.34 -11.12
N GLN A 24 -22.40 17.05 -11.42
CA GLN A 24 -22.66 15.95 -10.50
C GLN A 24 -21.63 15.96 -9.33
N LEU A 25 -20.34 16.14 -9.62
CA LEU A 25 -19.30 16.27 -8.59
C LEU A 25 -19.55 17.48 -7.67
N ARG A 26 -19.98 18.60 -8.25
CA ARG A 26 -20.34 19.80 -7.47
C ARG A 26 -21.56 19.55 -6.58
N GLN A 27 -22.56 18.84 -7.08
CA GLN A 27 -23.73 18.44 -6.30
C GLN A 27 -23.33 17.51 -5.17
N LEU A 28 -22.50 16.49 -5.43
CA LEU A 28 -22.01 15.53 -4.46
C LEU A 28 -21.25 16.24 -3.33
N THR A 29 -20.37 17.16 -3.67
CA THR A 29 -19.61 17.96 -2.68
C THR A 29 -20.54 18.73 -1.75
N ARG A 30 -21.58 19.37 -2.29
CA ARG A 30 -22.58 20.11 -1.46
C ARG A 30 -23.35 19.17 -0.55
N THR A 31 -23.73 17.99 -1.07
CA THR A 31 -24.42 16.97 -0.28
C THR A 31 -23.54 16.47 0.85
N PHE A 32 -22.23 16.22 0.60
CA PHE A 32 -21.28 15.79 1.62
C PHE A 32 -21.11 16.84 2.74
N LEU A 33 -21.02 18.10 2.38
CA LEU A 33 -20.94 19.20 3.37
C LEU A 33 -22.21 19.26 4.24
N ALA A 34 -23.39 19.10 3.64
CA ALA A 34 -24.65 19.08 4.36
C ALA A 34 -24.79 17.85 5.28
N LEU A 35 -24.40 16.67 4.80
CA LEU A 35 -24.34 15.44 5.60
C LEU A 35 -23.40 15.59 6.80
N TYR A 36 -22.21 16.13 6.57
CA TYR A 36 -21.25 16.39 7.63
C TYR A 36 -21.86 17.34 8.69
N GLN A 37 -22.44 18.46 8.26
CA GLN A 37 -23.06 19.42 9.16
C GLN A 37 -24.18 18.81 9.99
N THR A 38 -25.00 17.95 9.38
CA THR A 38 -26.12 17.27 10.05
C THR A 38 -25.61 16.31 11.14
N HIS A 39 -24.58 15.51 10.84
CA HIS A 39 -24.09 14.47 11.74
C HIS A 39 -23.09 15.01 12.78
N ALA A 40 -22.16 15.88 12.36
CA ALA A 40 -21.19 16.50 13.25
C ALA A 40 -21.76 17.70 14.04
N ARG A 41 -22.98 18.17 13.72
CA ARG A 41 -23.66 19.35 14.29
C ARG A 41 -22.83 20.63 14.22
N LYS A 42 -21.92 20.68 13.27
CA LYS A 42 -21.07 21.84 12.94
C LYS A 42 -20.72 21.82 11.47
N PRO A 43 -20.47 22.97 10.83
CA PRO A 43 -20.02 23.00 9.44
C PRO A 43 -18.65 22.34 9.30
N PHE A 44 -18.38 21.78 8.13
CA PHE A 44 -17.03 21.31 7.80
C PHE A 44 -16.09 22.52 7.70
N PRO A 45 -14.95 22.54 8.41
CA PRO A 45 -14.02 23.65 8.38
C PRO A 45 -13.56 23.98 6.98
N GLN A 46 -13.53 25.26 6.61
CA GLN A 46 -13.03 25.73 5.31
C GLN A 46 -11.59 26.26 5.41
N ASP A 47 -11.10 26.51 6.61
CA ASP A 47 -9.72 26.88 6.86
C ASP A 47 -8.82 25.64 6.86
N ALA A 48 -7.72 25.65 6.10
CA ALA A 48 -6.82 24.53 5.96
C ALA A 48 -6.12 24.11 7.27
N ARG A 49 -5.86 25.09 8.17
CA ARG A 49 -5.25 24.80 9.48
C ARG A 49 -6.24 24.12 10.40
N GLU A 50 -7.50 24.55 10.41
CA GLU A 50 -8.55 23.87 11.18
C GLU A 50 -8.77 22.45 10.69
N GLN A 51 -8.76 22.22 9.38
CA GLN A 51 -8.83 20.86 8.80
C GLN A 51 -7.65 20.02 9.25
N LEU A 52 -6.43 20.56 9.18
CA LEU A 52 -5.22 19.87 9.60
C LEU A 52 -5.25 19.53 11.10
N CYS A 53 -5.60 20.47 11.96
CA CYS A 53 -5.74 20.22 13.40
C CYS A 53 -6.75 19.11 13.67
N GLY A 54 -7.92 19.17 13.04
CA GLY A 54 -8.96 18.14 13.19
C GLY A 54 -8.50 16.75 12.69
N ALA A 55 -7.71 16.69 11.61
CA ALA A 55 -7.14 15.44 11.13
C ALA A 55 -6.11 14.86 12.10
N ILE A 56 -5.22 15.69 12.64
CA ILE A 56 -4.24 15.29 13.65
C ILE A 56 -4.94 14.76 14.92
N GLU A 57 -5.95 15.48 15.41
CA GLU A 57 -6.75 15.05 16.56
C GLU A 57 -7.43 13.69 16.30
N ALA A 58 -7.97 13.49 15.11
CA ALA A 58 -8.61 12.24 14.73
C ALA A 58 -7.60 11.06 14.71
N VAL A 59 -6.38 11.27 14.22
CA VAL A 59 -5.33 10.24 14.25
C VAL A 59 -4.95 9.90 15.68
N PHE A 60 -4.73 10.88 16.56
CA PHE A 60 -4.43 10.59 17.96
C PHE A 60 -5.61 9.90 18.67
N ALA A 61 -6.85 10.33 18.41
CA ALA A 61 -8.03 9.69 18.97
C ALA A 61 -8.20 8.23 18.52
N SER A 62 -7.80 7.92 17.29
CA SER A 62 -7.89 6.57 16.73
C SER A 62 -7.07 5.52 17.50
N TRP A 63 -6.03 5.94 18.23
CA TRP A 63 -5.29 5.07 19.13
C TRP A 63 -6.17 4.38 20.18
N ASN A 64 -7.22 5.06 20.64
CA ASN A 64 -8.16 4.57 21.64
C ASN A 64 -9.44 3.97 21.03
N ALA A 65 -9.51 3.81 19.71
CA ALA A 65 -10.63 3.12 19.08
C ALA A 65 -10.65 1.63 19.46
N ASP A 66 -11.85 1.05 19.61
CA ASP A 66 -12.02 -0.35 20.07
C ASP A 66 -11.19 -1.35 19.27
N LYS A 67 -11.17 -1.20 17.93
CA LYS A 67 -10.37 -2.06 17.06
C LYS A 67 -8.88 -1.96 17.36
N ALA A 68 -8.36 -0.73 17.57
CA ALA A 68 -6.95 -0.50 17.85
C ALA A 68 -6.57 -1.06 19.23
N VAL A 69 -7.44 -0.90 20.22
CA VAL A 69 -7.24 -1.49 21.57
C VAL A 69 -7.21 -3.01 21.51
N GLN A 70 -8.14 -3.62 20.78
CA GLN A 70 -8.17 -5.08 20.61
C GLN A 70 -6.94 -5.59 19.87
N TYR A 71 -6.54 -4.92 18.79
CA TYR A 71 -5.34 -5.27 18.02
C TYR A 71 -4.09 -5.25 18.90
N ARG A 72 -3.87 -4.18 19.66
CA ARG A 72 -2.72 -4.08 20.59
C ARG A 72 -2.73 -5.21 21.63
N ARG A 73 -3.92 -5.53 22.16
CA ARG A 73 -4.05 -6.61 23.14
C ARG A 73 -3.68 -7.98 22.55
N ILE A 74 -4.11 -8.27 21.32
CA ILE A 74 -3.79 -9.54 20.61
C ILE A 74 -2.29 -9.61 20.31
N HIS A 75 -1.68 -8.52 19.87
CA HIS A 75 -0.27 -8.47 19.46
C HIS A 75 0.69 -8.06 20.59
N GLN A 76 0.20 -7.97 21.83
CA GLN A 76 1.00 -7.62 23.01
C GLN A 76 1.78 -6.30 22.86
N ILE A 77 1.20 -5.33 22.17
CA ILE A 77 1.76 -3.99 21.98
C ILE A 77 1.47 -3.16 23.23
N ASP A 78 2.49 -2.48 23.75
CA ASP A 78 2.38 -1.63 24.92
C ASP A 78 1.33 -0.52 24.69
N PRO A 79 0.30 -0.41 25.54
CA PRO A 79 -0.72 0.61 25.42
C PRO A 79 -0.17 2.04 25.59
N ASP A 80 0.95 2.20 26.29
CA ASP A 80 1.56 3.50 26.56
C ASP A 80 2.50 3.98 25.46
N MET A 81 2.72 3.17 24.42
CA MET A 81 3.55 3.52 23.28
C MET A 81 3.03 4.75 22.53
N GLY A 82 1.71 4.90 22.43
CA GLY A 82 1.08 5.98 21.69
C GLY A 82 1.17 5.82 20.17
N THR A 83 0.76 6.86 19.45
CA THR A 83 0.86 6.91 17.98
C THR A 83 1.49 8.23 17.52
N ALA A 84 1.90 8.28 16.27
CA ALA A 84 2.48 9.47 15.66
C ALA A 84 1.69 9.87 14.41
N VAL A 85 1.87 11.12 13.99
CA VAL A 85 1.28 11.67 12.77
C VAL A 85 2.39 12.09 11.83
N VAL A 86 2.34 11.62 10.59
CA VAL A 86 3.21 12.10 9.52
C VAL A 86 2.42 13.07 8.65
N LEU A 87 2.96 14.28 8.49
CA LEU A 87 2.42 15.29 7.60
C LEU A 87 3.28 15.36 6.35
N GLN A 88 2.72 14.96 5.22
CA GLN A 88 3.43 14.98 3.94
C GLN A 88 2.62 15.64 2.84
N ARG A 89 3.32 16.14 1.83
CA ARG A 89 2.68 16.71 0.63
C ARG A 89 1.89 15.61 -0.11
N MET A 90 0.65 15.94 -0.47
CA MET A 90 -0.15 15.09 -1.36
C MET A 90 0.44 15.10 -2.78
N VAL A 91 0.56 13.92 -3.37
CA VAL A 91 0.91 13.71 -4.78
C VAL A 91 -0.20 12.92 -5.47
N PHE A 92 -0.37 13.15 -6.78
CA PHE A 92 -1.53 12.65 -7.50
C PHE A 92 -1.10 11.74 -8.65
N GLY A 93 -1.47 10.46 -8.56
CA GLY A 93 -1.24 9.47 -9.60
C GLY A 93 -2.26 9.51 -10.75
N ASN A 94 -3.28 10.36 -10.66
CA ASN A 94 -4.38 10.47 -11.62
C ASN A 94 -4.37 11.78 -12.42
N THR A 95 -3.19 12.35 -12.66
CA THR A 95 -3.01 13.61 -13.44
C THR A 95 -2.83 13.40 -14.93
N GLY A 96 -2.89 12.17 -15.43
CA GLY A 96 -2.81 11.88 -16.86
C GLY A 96 -1.87 10.73 -17.22
N GLY A 97 -1.49 10.65 -18.50
CA GLY A 97 -0.84 9.50 -19.10
C GLY A 97 0.56 9.13 -18.57
N HIS A 98 1.26 10.05 -17.89
CA HIS A 98 2.56 9.81 -17.27
C HIS A 98 2.50 9.73 -15.74
N SER A 99 1.32 9.43 -15.21
CA SER A 99 1.06 9.35 -13.79
C SER A 99 0.44 8.00 -13.44
N GLY A 100 0.56 7.61 -12.17
CA GLY A 100 0.02 6.36 -11.66
C GLY A 100 0.36 6.16 -10.19
N ALA A 101 -0.17 5.10 -9.62
CA ALA A 101 0.16 4.66 -8.27
C ALA A 101 0.54 3.17 -8.29
N GLY A 102 1.33 2.75 -7.33
CA GLY A 102 1.75 1.37 -7.22
C GLY A 102 2.23 0.97 -5.84
N VAL A 103 2.35 -0.32 -5.70
CA VAL A 103 2.96 -0.98 -4.55
C VAL A 103 4.06 -1.91 -5.06
N GLY A 104 5.02 -2.23 -4.23
CA GLY A 104 6.06 -3.16 -4.62
C GLY A 104 6.80 -3.75 -3.43
N PHE A 105 7.57 -4.79 -3.73
CA PHE A 105 8.50 -5.41 -2.80
C PHE A 105 9.88 -5.39 -3.43
N THR A 106 10.90 -5.15 -2.63
CA THR A 106 12.30 -5.15 -3.11
C THR A 106 12.74 -6.51 -3.63
N ARG A 107 12.07 -7.58 -3.19
CA ARG A 107 12.22 -8.97 -3.65
C ARG A 107 10.87 -9.63 -3.88
N ASP A 108 10.86 -10.77 -4.54
CA ASP A 108 9.64 -11.58 -4.65
C ASP A 108 9.20 -12.11 -3.27
N PRO A 109 8.04 -11.72 -2.76
CA PRO A 109 7.59 -12.09 -1.41
C PRO A 109 7.24 -13.57 -1.25
N SER A 110 7.05 -14.28 -2.37
CA SER A 110 6.70 -15.71 -2.38
C SER A 110 7.93 -16.61 -2.41
N THR A 111 8.96 -16.22 -3.16
CA THR A 111 10.14 -17.04 -3.42
C THR A 111 11.43 -16.50 -2.80
N GLY A 112 11.47 -15.23 -2.42
CA GLY A 112 12.67 -14.53 -1.92
C GLY A 112 13.66 -14.14 -3.03
N GLU A 113 13.35 -14.40 -4.30
CA GLU A 113 14.25 -14.03 -5.41
C GLU A 113 14.53 -12.52 -5.39
N SER A 114 15.82 -12.18 -5.63
CA SER A 114 16.29 -10.78 -5.72
C SER A 114 15.80 -10.14 -7.03
N ARG A 115 14.48 -10.03 -7.15
CA ARG A 115 13.78 -9.42 -8.26
C ARG A 115 12.72 -8.47 -7.73
N LEU A 116 12.84 -7.20 -8.11
CA LEU A 116 11.85 -6.19 -7.78
C LEU A 116 10.46 -6.60 -8.28
N TRP A 117 9.53 -6.77 -7.34
CA TRP A 117 8.14 -7.08 -7.63
C TRP A 117 7.32 -5.79 -7.54
N VAL A 118 6.52 -5.48 -8.55
CA VAL A 118 5.75 -4.23 -8.63
C VAL A 118 4.39 -4.48 -9.23
N ASP A 119 3.39 -3.95 -8.57
CA ASP A 119 2.06 -3.71 -9.12
C ASP A 119 1.85 -2.23 -9.35
N PHE A 120 1.54 -1.84 -10.59
CA PHE A 120 1.37 -0.44 -10.99
C PHE A 120 0.08 -0.25 -11.77
N LEU A 121 -0.61 0.83 -11.48
CA LEU A 121 -1.84 1.23 -12.12
C LEU A 121 -1.69 2.64 -12.69
N ALA A 122 -1.71 2.76 -14.02
CA ALA A 122 -1.62 4.04 -14.69
C ALA A 122 -2.87 4.88 -14.46
N ASN A 123 -2.68 6.19 -14.32
CA ASN A 123 -3.73 7.18 -14.10
C ASN A 123 -4.69 6.79 -12.96
N ALA A 124 -4.12 6.50 -11.78
CA ALA A 124 -4.83 5.99 -10.60
C ALA A 124 -4.24 6.55 -9.31
N GLN A 125 -5.04 6.54 -8.25
CA GLN A 125 -4.60 6.82 -6.89
C GLN A 125 -4.24 5.52 -6.16
N GLY A 126 -3.50 5.64 -5.04
CA GLY A 126 -3.07 4.48 -4.24
C GLY A 126 -4.24 3.61 -3.78
N GLU A 127 -5.38 4.21 -3.44
CA GLU A 127 -6.60 3.49 -3.06
C GLU A 127 -7.11 2.55 -4.15
N ASP A 128 -6.99 2.92 -5.42
CA ASP A 128 -7.37 2.07 -6.55
C ASP A 128 -6.54 0.79 -6.63
N VAL A 129 -5.25 0.88 -6.23
CA VAL A 129 -4.32 -0.26 -6.22
C VAL A 129 -4.64 -1.20 -5.07
N VAL A 130 -4.74 -0.67 -3.84
CA VAL A 130 -4.90 -1.50 -2.64
C VAL A 130 -6.31 -2.06 -2.46
N SER A 131 -7.33 -1.44 -3.04
CA SER A 131 -8.71 -1.91 -2.96
C SER A 131 -9.01 -3.08 -3.91
N GLY A 132 -8.11 -3.39 -4.86
CA GLY A 132 -8.32 -4.41 -5.88
C GLY A 132 -9.46 -4.10 -6.86
N ARG A 133 -9.96 -2.87 -6.88
CA ARG A 133 -11.04 -2.43 -7.80
C ARG A 133 -10.61 -2.45 -9.26
N ARG A 134 -9.31 -2.45 -9.53
CA ARG A 134 -8.70 -2.51 -10.86
C ARG A 134 -7.59 -3.55 -10.86
N ASN A 135 -7.45 -4.27 -11.94
CA ASN A 135 -6.31 -5.18 -12.12
C ASN A 135 -5.03 -4.35 -12.31
N ALA A 136 -4.11 -4.45 -11.37
CA ALA A 136 -2.80 -3.86 -11.50
C ALA A 136 -2.00 -4.60 -12.58
N HIS A 137 -1.17 -3.84 -13.29
CA HIS A 137 -0.31 -4.37 -14.35
C HIS A 137 1.13 -4.23 -13.91
N GLY A 138 1.87 -5.31 -13.83
CA GLY A 138 3.24 -5.35 -13.31
C GLY A 138 4.18 -4.26 -13.89
N HIS A 139 5.46 -4.36 -13.57
CA HIS A 139 6.49 -3.36 -13.88
C HIS A 139 6.57 -2.92 -15.37
N ALA A 140 6.11 -3.77 -16.31
CA ALA A 140 6.15 -3.44 -17.74
C ALA A 140 5.34 -2.19 -18.09
N THR A 141 4.18 -2.00 -17.44
CA THR A 141 3.35 -0.80 -17.62
C THR A 141 4.05 0.44 -17.08
N LEU A 142 4.67 0.37 -15.90
CA LEU A 142 5.43 1.50 -15.34
C LEU A 142 6.62 1.86 -16.23
N ALA A 143 7.37 0.87 -16.70
CA ALA A 143 8.52 1.09 -17.59
C ALA A 143 8.12 1.75 -18.92
N ALA A 144 6.93 1.43 -19.44
CA ALA A 144 6.40 2.03 -20.66
C ALA A 144 5.86 3.46 -20.44
N VAL A 145 5.15 3.69 -19.33
CA VAL A 145 4.49 4.96 -19.01
C VAL A 145 5.50 6.02 -18.53
N ALA A 146 6.44 5.61 -17.67
CA ALA A 146 7.41 6.51 -17.02
C ALA A 146 8.78 5.82 -16.85
N PRO A 147 9.58 5.66 -17.92
CA PRO A 147 10.82 4.88 -17.90
C PRO A 147 11.88 5.42 -16.92
N ASP A 148 11.94 6.73 -16.72
CA ASP A 148 12.87 7.31 -15.75
C ASP A 148 12.42 7.10 -14.31
N ALA A 149 11.12 7.15 -14.04
CA ALA A 149 10.57 6.77 -12.74
C ALA A 149 10.83 5.29 -12.43
N TRP A 150 10.73 4.41 -13.43
CA TRP A 150 11.09 2.99 -13.28
C TRP A 150 12.55 2.80 -12.86
N LYS A 151 13.51 3.48 -13.51
CA LYS A 151 14.93 3.42 -13.13
C LYS A 151 15.16 3.94 -11.71
N GLN A 152 14.50 5.05 -11.36
CA GLN A 152 14.59 5.61 -10.01
C GLN A 152 14.01 4.64 -8.96
N LEU A 153 12.90 3.96 -9.28
CA LEU A 153 12.28 2.98 -8.40
C LEU A 153 13.22 1.79 -8.14
N GLN A 154 13.89 1.27 -9.18
CA GLN A 154 14.87 0.20 -9.04
C GLN A 154 16.02 0.61 -8.11
N ALA A 155 16.58 1.80 -8.31
CA ALA A 155 17.64 2.32 -7.44
C ALA A 155 17.18 2.55 -6.00
N SER A 156 15.96 3.07 -5.83
CA SER A 156 15.36 3.30 -4.51
C SER A 156 15.08 1.99 -3.77
N ALA A 157 14.56 0.98 -4.46
CA ALA A 157 14.32 -0.34 -3.88
C ALA A 157 15.61 -0.99 -3.38
N GLN A 158 16.68 -0.90 -4.17
CA GLN A 158 18.01 -1.37 -3.74
C GLN A 158 18.52 -0.61 -2.52
N ALA A 159 18.38 0.72 -2.51
CA ALA A 159 18.79 1.54 -1.38
C ALA A 159 18.00 1.23 -0.10
N LEU A 160 16.70 0.97 -0.21
CA LEU A 160 15.85 0.57 0.92
C LEU A 160 16.32 -0.77 1.50
N GLU A 161 16.54 -1.78 0.67
CA GLU A 161 16.97 -3.10 1.13
C GLU A 161 18.34 -3.04 1.81
N LEU A 162 19.29 -2.29 1.26
CA LEU A 162 20.61 -2.08 1.86
C LEU A 162 20.51 -1.33 3.20
N HIS A 163 19.64 -0.32 3.30
CA HIS A 163 19.49 0.48 4.51
C HIS A 163 18.84 -0.31 5.64
N PHE A 164 17.75 -1.02 5.35
CA PHE A 164 17.03 -1.81 6.34
C PHE A 164 17.62 -3.20 6.56
N LYS A 165 18.54 -3.63 5.70
CA LYS A 165 19.11 -4.98 5.68
C LYS A 165 18.03 -6.06 5.66
N ASP A 166 16.94 -5.79 4.96
CA ASP A 166 15.82 -6.70 4.82
C ASP A 166 14.92 -6.29 3.64
N MET A 167 14.13 -7.27 3.14
CA MET A 167 13.13 -7.02 2.12
C MET A 167 12.11 -5.99 2.60
N GLN A 168 11.88 -5.00 1.78
CA GLN A 168 10.91 -3.95 2.07
C GLN A 168 9.68 -4.04 1.15
N ASP A 169 8.52 -3.79 1.74
CA ASP A 169 7.25 -3.48 1.08
C ASP A 169 7.14 -1.95 0.99
N PHE A 170 6.79 -1.41 -0.14
CA PHE A 170 6.73 0.04 -0.32
C PHE A 170 5.54 0.45 -1.20
N GLU A 171 5.07 1.67 -0.94
CA GLU A 171 4.04 2.35 -1.72
C GLU A 171 4.65 3.54 -2.45
N PHE A 172 4.23 3.77 -3.69
CA PHE A 172 4.73 4.87 -4.49
C PHE A 172 3.66 5.47 -5.40
N THR A 173 3.88 6.72 -5.77
CA THR A 173 3.11 7.43 -6.80
C THR A 173 4.08 8.01 -7.82
N VAL A 174 3.71 7.93 -9.08
CA VAL A 174 4.34 8.69 -10.15
C VAL A 174 3.40 9.82 -10.51
N GLN A 175 3.83 11.05 -10.37
CA GLN A 175 3.11 12.24 -10.81
C GLN A 175 3.88 12.94 -11.92
N ASP A 176 3.29 13.01 -13.10
CA ASP A 176 3.88 13.68 -14.27
C ASP A 176 5.32 13.20 -14.59
N GLY A 177 5.54 11.87 -14.48
CA GLY A 177 6.82 11.21 -14.71
C GLY A 177 7.80 11.25 -13.53
N VAL A 178 7.46 11.93 -12.43
CA VAL A 178 8.31 12.01 -11.22
C VAL A 178 7.90 10.98 -10.20
N LEU A 179 8.86 10.18 -9.73
CA LEU A 179 8.65 9.18 -8.68
C LEU A 179 8.57 9.82 -7.28
N HIS A 180 7.62 9.38 -6.49
CA HIS A 180 7.48 9.70 -5.08
C HIS A 180 7.26 8.41 -4.28
N LEU A 181 8.22 8.03 -3.44
CA LEU A 181 8.01 6.98 -2.43
C LEU A 181 7.16 7.58 -1.30
N LEU A 182 6.11 6.87 -0.92
CA LEU A 182 5.15 7.34 0.08
C LEU A 182 5.38 6.68 1.43
N GLN A 183 5.65 5.38 1.44
CA GLN A 183 5.79 4.56 2.63
C GLN A 183 6.68 3.37 2.36
N THR A 184 7.40 2.90 3.37
CA THR A 184 8.08 1.61 3.39
C THR A 184 7.84 0.92 4.72
N ARG A 185 7.86 -0.41 4.70
CA ARG A 185 7.72 -1.27 5.88
C ARG A 185 8.39 -2.63 5.62
N ASP A 186 8.58 -3.40 6.66
CA ASP A 186 9.07 -4.77 6.53
C ASP A 186 8.10 -5.60 5.69
N GLY A 187 8.62 -6.20 4.62
CA GLY A 187 7.81 -6.94 3.67
C GLY A 187 7.29 -8.25 4.25
N LYS A 188 5.97 -8.43 4.23
CA LYS A 188 5.36 -9.73 4.52
C LYS A 188 5.77 -10.74 3.46
N ARG A 189 6.13 -11.95 3.88
CA ARG A 189 6.71 -12.97 3.00
C ARG A 189 6.37 -14.37 3.47
N THR A 190 6.50 -15.34 2.57
CA THR A 190 6.40 -16.76 2.93
C THR A 190 7.61 -17.21 3.76
N PRO A 191 7.51 -18.30 4.53
CA PRO A 191 8.64 -18.92 5.24
C PRO A 191 9.81 -19.22 4.31
N LEU A 192 9.54 -19.78 3.13
CA LEU A 192 10.56 -20.07 2.11
C LEU A 192 11.30 -18.80 1.67
N ALA A 193 10.56 -17.72 1.37
CA ALA A 193 11.16 -16.45 1.00
C ALA A 193 11.99 -15.86 2.14
N ALA A 194 11.53 -15.95 3.39
CA ALA A 194 12.26 -15.46 4.55
C ALA A 194 13.63 -16.15 4.72
N VAL A 195 13.67 -17.48 4.58
CA VAL A 195 14.92 -18.24 4.68
C VAL A 195 15.86 -17.87 3.54
N ARG A 196 15.37 -17.82 2.32
CA ARG A 196 16.19 -17.44 1.16
C ARG A 196 16.76 -16.03 1.29
N ILE A 197 15.95 -15.05 1.68
CA ILE A 197 16.37 -13.69 1.89
C ILE A 197 17.46 -13.61 2.97
N ALA A 198 17.28 -14.31 4.11
CA ALA A 198 18.28 -14.32 5.17
C ALA A 198 19.61 -14.91 4.70
N LEU A 199 19.60 -15.96 3.89
CA LEU A 199 20.81 -16.56 3.32
C LEU A 199 21.48 -15.62 2.32
N ASP A 200 20.75 -15.02 1.40
CA ASP A 200 21.28 -14.06 0.43
C ASP A 200 21.93 -12.85 1.15
N LEU A 201 21.25 -12.28 2.19
CA LEU A 201 21.77 -11.15 2.96
C LEU A 201 23.02 -11.52 3.77
N LEU A 202 23.13 -12.78 4.23
CA LEU A 202 24.33 -13.31 4.88
C LEU A 202 25.47 -13.45 3.87
N ASP A 203 25.22 -14.00 2.70
CA ASP A 203 26.22 -14.16 1.64
C ASP A 203 26.74 -12.81 1.13
N ASP A 204 25.86 -11.80 1.05
CA ASP A 204 26.18 -10.41 0.72
C ASP A 204 26.92 -9.67 1.87
N GLY A 205 27.04 -10.30 3.05
CA GLY A 205 27.68 -9.70 4.22
C GLY A 205 26.92 -8.56 4.87
N LEU A 206 25.62 -8.43 4.58
CA LEU A 206 24.74 -7.41 5.14
C LEU A 206 24.28 -7.74 6.55
N ILE A 207 24.16 -9.04 6.88
CA ILE A 207 23.87 -9.57 8.22
C ILE A 207 24.88 -10.65 8.58
N ASP A 208 25.01 -10.95 9.86
CA ASP A 208 25.85 -12.05 10.32
C ASP A 208 25.06 -13.36 10.48
N SER A 209 25.78 -14.46 10.75
CA SER A 209 25.16 -15.78 10.90
C SER A 209 24.22 -15.88 12.12
N THR A 210 24.48 -15.10 13.18
CA THR A 210 23.62 -15.06 14.36
C THR A 210 22.27 -14.43 14.02
N GLU A 211 22.29 -13.33 13.30
CA GLU A 211 21.09 -12.64 12.84
C GLU A 211 20.30 -13.47 11.84
N ALA A 212 20.99 -14.10 10.87
CA ALA A 212 20.35 -14.98 9.90
C ALA A 212 19.61 -16.14 10.61
N LEU A 213 20.26 -16.76 11.62
CA LEU A 213 19.63 -17.82 12.40
C LEU A 213 18.44 -17.31 13.22
N GLN A 214 18.54 -16.15 13.87
CA GLN A 214 17.43 -15.55 14.61
C GLN A 214 16.21 -15.28 13.75
N ARG A 215 16.42 -14.83 12.51
CA ARG A 215 15.33 -14.55 11.56
C ARG A 215 14.63 -15.81 11.05
N THR A 216 15.29 -16.97 11.10
CA THR A 216 14.80 -18.21 10.47
C THR A 216 14.44 -19.32 11.45
N GLN A 217 14.84 -19.23 12.72
CA GLN A 217 14.71 -20.29 13.73
C GLN A 217 13.28 -20.77 14.04
N ASN A 218 12.27 -19.97 13.72
CA ASN A 218 10.88 -20.26 14.00
C ASN A 218 10.16 -20.97 12.83
N TYR A 219 10.82 -21.15 11.70
CA TYR A 219 10.21 -21.83 10.57
C TYR A 219 10.47 -23.33 10.63
N LEU A 220 9.41 -24.13 10.46
CA LEU A 220 9.49 -25.58 10.41
C LEU A 220 9.86 -26.04 8.99
N GLU A 221 10.52 -27.19 8.86
CA GLU A 221 10.89 -27.74 7.55
C GLU A 221 9.67 -27.92 6.64
N ASP A 222 8.53 -28.29 7.17
CA ASP A 222 7.27 -28.46 6.43
C ASP A 222 6.75 -27.15 5.83
N GLU A 223 7.08 -26.00 6.42
CA GLU A 223 6.68 -24.67 5.93
C GLU A 223 7.56 -24.18 4.78
N LEU A 224 8.73 -24.82 4.57
CA LEU A 224 9.66 -24.48 3.50
C LEU A 224 9.29 -25.13 2.16
N GLY A 225 8.30 -26.03 2.17
CA GLY A 225 7.77 -26.66 0.98
C GLY A 225 6.89 -25.71 0.16
N THR A 226 7.17 -25.56 -1.15
CA THR A 226 6.26 -24.86 -2.06
C THR A 226 5.17 -25.79 -2.54
N VAL A 227 3.93 -25.59 -2.10
CA VAL A 227 2.77 -26.21 -2.75
C VAL A 227 2.41 -25.37 -3.97
N ARG A 228 2.83 -25.79 -5.14
CA ARG A 228 2.34 -25.22 -6.40
C ARG A 228 0.97 -25.80 -6.68
N MET A 229 -0.08 -25.04 -6.47
CA MET A 229 -1.38 -25.38 -7.07
C MET A 229 -1.33 -25.02 -8.55
N VAL A 230 -1.17 -26.03 -9.40
CA VAL A 230 -1.32 -25.87 -10.84
C VAL A 230 -2.82 -25.91 -11.13
N THR A 231 -3.43 -24.75 -11.30
CA THR A 231 -4.72 -24.66 -11.97
C THR A 231 -4.45 -24.82 -13.45
N GLY A 232 -4.98 -25.92 -14.04
CA GLY A 232 -4.69 -26.29 -15.41
C GLY A 232 -5.09 -25.21 -16.42
N ASP A 233 -4.38 -25.27 -17.56
CA ASP A 233 -4.67 -24.75 -18.88
C ASP A 233 -4.01 -23.44 -19.36
N ASP A 234 -3.06 -22.84 -18.63
CA ASP A 234 -2.22 -21.82 -19.28
C ASP A 234 -0.78 -21.84 -18.74
N PRO A 235 0.22 -22.28 -19.50
CA PRO A 235 1.62 -22.30 -19.07
C PRO A 235 2.26 -20.91 -18.94
N ASP A 236 1.61 -19.84 -19.43
CA ASP A 236 2.14 -18.47 -19.41
C ASP A 236 1.38 -17.54 -18.45
N SER A 237 0.35 -18.00 -17.75
CA SER A 237 -0.31 -17.19 -16.72
C SER A 237 0.51 -17.21 -15.44
N ALA A 238 1.14 -16.10 -15.11
CA ALA A 238 1.70 -15.91 -13.77
C ALA A 238 0.60 -16.12 -12.73
N PRO A 239 0.82 -16.95 -11.70
CA PRO A 239 -0.19 -17.16 -10.66
C PRO A 239 -0.51 -15.81 -9.99
N ALA A 240 -1.80 -15.50 -9.91
CA ALA A 240 -2.26 -14.34 -9.14
C ALA A 240 -1.71 -14.45 -7.71
N PRO A 241 -1.19 -13.36 -7.13
CA PRO A 241 -0.69 -13.40 -5.76
C PRO A 241 -1.85 -13.78 -4.85
N LEU A 242 -1.66 -14.84 -4.05
CA LEU A 242 -2.56 -15.18 -2.96
C LEU A 242 -2.65 -13.94 -2.05
N ALA A 243 -3.81 -13.30 -2.01
CA ALA A 243 -4.11 -12.32 -1.01
C ALA A 243 -3.94 -13.02 0.35
N LEU A 244 -2.87 -12.70 1.06
CA LEU A 244 -2.69 -13.15 2.44
C LEU A 244 -3.83 -12.52 3.24
N ALA A 245 -4.88 -13.31 3.49
CA ALA A 245 -5.96 -12.92 4.37
C ALA A 245 -5.38 -12.56 5.75
N ASN A 246 -5.82 -11.41 6.25
CA ASN A 246 -5.51 -10.87 7.58
C ASN A 246 -5.88 -11.83 8.71
#